data_a1001b8eec244885ff4e270a781d1e68
#
_entry.id   a1001b8eec244885ff4e270a781d1e68
#
_cell.length_a   1.000
_cell.length_b   1.000
_cell.length_c   1.000
_cell.angle_alpha   90.00
_cell.angle_beta   90.00
_cell.angle_gamma   90.00
#
_symmetry.space_group_name_H-M   'P 1'
#
loop_
_entity.id
_entity.type
_entity.pdbx_description
1 polymer ?
#
loop_
_entity_poly.entity_id
_entity_poly.type
_entity_poly.pdbx_seq_one_letter_code
_entity_poly.pdbx_strand_id
1 'polypeptide(L)'
;SYEIDTAGNRIDLNKASYFNITDKDNKHYIKGNSDVTIDGRHKVYINKSGTADNNYDIQVGPNANVNIQVDNGNLNVVTKTGQFNFDVGSDWNMNVGGNYNLNVQGSETKTVEGSTTHNTTGSTTIRGSTIDLNP
;
A
#
# COMPACT_ATOMS: atom_id res chain seq x y z
N SER A 1 12.07 30.39 -12.27
CA SER A 1 12.44 31.54 -11.43
C SER A 1 12.34 31.15 -9.97
N TYR A 2 13.17 31.77 -9.19
CA TYR A 2 13.36 31.48 -7.78
C TYR A 2 13.20 32.80 -7.01
N GLU A 3 12.38 32.79 -6.00
CA GLU A 3 12.10 33.95 -5.17
C GLU A 3 12.16 33.55 -3.69
N ILE A 4 12.78 34.38 -2.85
CA ILE A 4 12.71 34.29 -1.40
C ILE A 4 11.96 35.52 -0.91
N ASP A 5 10.82 35.33 -0.24
CA ASP A 5 10.10 36.41 0.38
C ASP A 5 10.75 36.89 1.69
N THR A 6 10.23 37.97 2.26
CA THR A 6 10.75 38.55 3.52
C THR A 6 10.51 37.67 4.75
N ALA A 7 9.64 36.65 4.66
CA ALA A 7 9.38 35.66 5.69
C ALA A 7 10.29 34.42 5.58
N GLY A 8 11.20 34.41 4.61
CA GLY A 8 12.12 33.29 4.37
C GLY A 8 11.53 32.14 3.58
N ASN A 9 10.34 32.31 2.96
CA ASN A 9 9.76 31.30 2.09
C ASN A 9 10.47 31.28 0.75
N ARG A 10 10.73 30.08 0.25
CA ARG A 10 11.26 29.89 -1.10
C ARG A 10 10.14 29.44 -2.02
N ILE A 11 9.92 30.19 -3.09
CA ILE A 11 8.96 29.89 -4.14
C ILE A 11 9.73 29.60 -5.44
N ASP A 12 9.60 28.36 -5.93
CA ASP A 12 10.16 27.95 -7.21
C ASP A 12 9.02 27.77 -8.22
N LEU A 13 8.85 28.75 -9.10
CA LEU A 13 7.87 28.70 -10.18
C LEU A 13 8.54 28.22 -11.47
N ASN A 14 8.31 26.98 -11.84
CA ASN A 14 8.81 26.42 -13.09
C ASN A 14 7.63 26.08 -14.02
N LYS A 15 7.53 26.79 -15.13
CA LYS A 15 6.48 26.59 -16.16
C LYS A 15 6.86 25.54 -17.20
N ALA A 16 8.05 24.98 -17.10
CA ALA A 16 8.57 23.95 -18.00
C ALA A 16 8.94 22.68 -17.21
N SER A 17 9.80 21.86 -17.75
CA SER A 17 10.29 20.66 -17.07
C SER A 17 11.37 21.02 -16.05
N TYR A 18 11.28 20.45 -14.87
CA TYR A 18 12.34 20.46 -13.86
C TYR A 18 13.03 19.10 -13.83
N PHE A 19 14.35 19.10 -13.93
CA PHE A 19 15.17 17.90 -13.94
C PHE A 19 16.24 17.97 -12.88
N ASN A 20 16.25 17.03 -11.93
CA ASN A 20 17.25 16.93 -10.88
C ASN A 20 17.94 15.56 -10.95
N ILE A 21 19.26 15.56 -11.08
CA ILE A 21 20.08 14.34 -10.99
C ILE A 21 20.95 14.46 -9.75
N THR A 22 20.90 13.42 -8.92
CA THR A 22 21.76 13.29 -7.75
C THR A 22 22.50 11.95 -7.85
N ASP A 23 23.81 11.99 -8.02
CA ASP A 23 24.66 10.79 -8.20
C ASP A 23 24.96 10.07 -6.88
N LYS A 24 24.63 10.71 -5.76
CA LYS A 24 24.83 10.18 -4.40
C LYS A 24 23.55 10.32 -3.58
N ASP A 25 23.70 10.29 -2.27
CA ASP A 25 22.56 10.38 -1.35
C ASP A 25 21.82 11.71 -1.47
N ASN A 26 20.51 11.63 -1.51
CA ASN A 26 19.61 12.77 -1.36
C ASN A 26 18.83 12.62 -0.05
N LYS A 27 19.11 13.47 0.94
CA LYS A 27 18.44 13.45 2.24
C LYS A 27 17.56 14.69 2.38
N HIS A 28 16.27 14.45 2.64
CA HIS A 28 15.29 15.51 2.85
C HIS A 28 14.71 15.41 4.26
N TYR A 29 14.90 16.43 5.06
CA TYR A 29 14.35 16.51 6.42
C TYR A 29 13.38 17.68 6.51
N ILE A 30 12.12 17.37 6.85
CA ILE A 30 11.05 18.36 7.01
C ILE A 30 10.53 18.27 8.44
N LYS A 31 10.74 19.34 9.21
CA LYS A 31 10.30 19.41 10.61
C LYS A 31 8.79 19.70 10.74
N GLY A 32 8.20 20.31 9.74
CA GLY A 32 6.78 20.65 9.65
C GLY A 32 6.03 19.75 8.68
N ASN A 33 4.99 20.28 8.08
CA ASN A 33 4.18 19.59 7.08
C ASN A 33 4.87 19.56 5.71
N SER A 34 4.58 18.53 4.95
CA SER A 34 4.96 18.42 3.53
C SER A 34 3.75 18.00 2.71
N ASP A 35 3.27 18.89 1.85
CA ASP A 35 2.16 18.64 0.96
C ASP A 35 2.66 18.52 -0.48
N VAL A 36 2.29 17.42 -1.17
CA VAL A 36 2.63 17.18 -2.56
C VAL A 36 1.35 16.97 -3.35
N THR A 37 1.06 17.86 -4.29
CA THR A 37 -0.08 17.75 -5.20
C THR A 37 0.40 17.55 -6.62
N ILE A 38 -0.12 16.53 -7.31
CA ILE A 38 0.28 16.16 -8.67
C ILE A 38 -0.98 15.91 -9.50
N ASP A 39 -1.28 16.78 -10.43
CA ASP A 39 -2.43 16.65 -11.35
C ASP A 39 -2.18 15.60 -12.44
N GLY A 40 -0.94 15.21 -12.65
CA GLY A 40 -0.53 14.21 -13.64
C GLY A 40 -0.11 12.90 -13.03
N ARG A 41 0.87 12.26 -13.66
CA ARG A 41 1.40 10.97 -13.23
C ARG A 41 2.55 11.14 -12.24
N HIS A 42 2.47 10.45 -11.11
CA HIS A 42 3.61 10.23 -10.22
C HIS A 42 4.12 8.79 -10.34
N LYS A 43 5.42 8.63 -10.55
CA LYS A 43 6.08 7.31 -10.58
C LYS A 43 7.30 7.31 -9.68
N VAL A 44 7.41 6.26 -8.87
CA VAL A 44 8.59 5.97 -8.06
C VAL A 44 9.17 4.64 -8.53
N TYR A 45 10.46 4.62 -8.85
CA TYR A 45 11.22 3.41 -9.17
C TYR A 45 12.35 3.26 -8.18
N ILE A 46 12.34 2.16 -7.43
CA ILE A 46 13.41 1.79 -6.52
C ILE A 46 14.13 0.59 -7.12
N ASN A 47 15.47 0.66 -7.14
CA ASN A 47 16.33 -0.40 -7.67
C ASN A 47 15.93 -0.88 -9.07
N LYS A 48 15.60 0.03 -9.97
CA LYS A 48 15.15 -0.30 -11.33
C LYS A 48 16.18 -1.12 -12.12
N SER A 49 17.46 -0.92 -11.85
CA SER A 49 18.56 -1.69 -12.48
C SER A 49 18.71 -3.11 -11.95
N GLY A 50 18.17 -3.41 -10.76
CA GLY A 50 18.30 -4.72 -10.12
C GLY A 50 19.71 -5.05 -9.60
N THR A 51 20.59 -4.06 -9.45
CA THR A 51 22.02 -4.27 -9.13
C THR A 51 22.33 -4.26 -7.63
N ALA A 52 21.40 -3.89 -6.78
CA ALA A 52 21.60 -3.83 -5.34
C ALA A 52 20.30 -4.15 -4.58
N ASP A 53 20.40 -4.55 -3.32
CA ASP A 53 19.26 -4.74 -2.43
C ASP A 53 18.86 -3.41 -1.82
N ASN A 54 17.77 -2.83 -2.32
CA ASN A 54 17.23 -1.57 -1.85
C ASN A 54 15.75 -1.71 -1.52
N ASN A 55 15.31 -0.95 -0.52
CA ASN A 55 13.93 -0.95 -0.05
C ASN A 55 13.22 0.36 -0.38
N TYR A 56 11.91 0.29 -0.41
CA TYR A 56 11.04 1.45 -0.30
C TYR A 56 10.26 1.32 1.01
N ASP A 57 10.71 2.04 2.03
CA ASP A 57 10.14 1.95 3.38
C ASP A 57 9.23 3.15 3.64
N ILE A 58 8.00 2.87 4.08
CA ILE A 58 7.07 3.87 4.63
C ILE A 58 6.87 3.54 6.10
N GLN A 59 7.41 4.38 6.97
CA GLN A 59 7.24 4.23 8.41
C GLN A 59 6.46 5.40 8.97
N VAL A 60 5.38 5.09 9.67
CA VAL A 60 4.49 6.06 10.31
C VAL A 60 4.57 5.86 11.81
N GLY A 61 4.84 6.93 12.54
CA GLY A 61 5.02 6.90 13.99
C GLY A 61 3.71 6.69 14.76
N PRO A 62 3.77 6.63 16.09
CA PRO A 62 2.59 6.46 16.92
C PRO A 62 1.60 7.62 16.74
N ASN A 63 0.32 7.34 16.87
CA ASN A 63 -0.80 8.28 16.71
C ASN A 63 -0.91 8.91 15.30
N ALA A 64 -0.37 8.25 14.28
CA ALA A 64 -0.47 8.68 12.89
C ALA A 64 -0.99 7.53 12.00
N ASN A 65 -1.54 7.87 10.83
CA ASN A 65 -2.18 6.92 9.93
C ASN A 65 -1.57 6.98 8.53
N VAL A 66 -1.67 5.88 7.80
CA VAL A 66 -1.51 5.84 6.34
C VAL A 66 -2.88 5.66 5.72
N ASN A 67 -3.33 6.64 4.92
CA ASN A 67 -4.59 6.56 4.19
C ASN A 67 -4.29 6.44 2.70
N ILE A 68 -4.86 5.40 2.06
CA ILE A 68 -4.81 5.20 0.62
C ILE A 68 -6.24 5.18 0.12
N GLN A 69 -6.60 6.16 -0.73
CA GLN A 69 -7.94 6.28 -1.29
C GLN A 69 -7.83 6.32 -2.83
N VAL A 70 -8.67 5.53 -3.49
CA VAL A 70 -8.82 5.55 -4.95
C VAL A 70 -10.30 5.76 -5.24
N ASP A 71 -10.68 6.97 -5.67
CA ASP A 71 -12.08 7.33 -5.90
C ASP A 71 -12.66 6.61 -7.12
N ASN A 72 -11.92 6.60 -8.22
CA ASN A 72 -12.31 5.92 -9.46
C ASN A 72 -11.09 5.22 -10.05
N GLY A 73 -11.15 3.92 -10.19
CA GLY A 73 -10.06 3.12 -10.72
C GLY A 73 -9.71 1.95 -9.82
N ASN A 74 -8.48 1.45 -9.91
CA ASN A 74 -8.04 0.25 -9.22
C ASN A 74 -6.83 0.52 -8.32
N LEU A 75 -6.80 -0.11 -7.17
CA LEU A 75 -5.59 -0.31 -6.39
C LEU A 75 -5.04 -1.71 -6.70
N ASN A 76 -3.87 -1.78 -7.35
CA ASN A 76 -3.20 -3.04 -7.65
C ASN A 76 -1.96 -3.20 -6.78
N VAL A 77 -1.90 -4.28 -6.01
CA VAL A 77 -0.73 -4.69 -5.23
C VAL A 77 -0.27 -6.04 -5.77
N VAL A 78 0.96 -6.10 -6.29
CA VAL A 78 1.48 -7.29 -6.96
C VAL A 78 2.87 -7.63 -6.42
N THR A 79 3.02 -8.80 -5.83
CA THR A 79 4.30 -9.42 -5.51
C THR A 79 4.56 -10.55 -6.51
N LYS A 80 5.52 -10.37 -7.42
CA LYS A 80 5.81 -11.36 -8.48
C LYS A 80 6.52 -12.60 -7.94
N THR A 81 7.46 -12.38 -7.03
CA THR A 81 8.23 -13.41 -6.35
C THR A 81 8.41 -12.98 -4.90
N GLY A 82 8.36 -13.91 -3.97
CA GLY A 82 8.43 -13.61 -2.54
C GLY A 82 7.06 -13.57 -1.87
N GLN A 83 6.98 -12.96 -0.71
CA GLN A 83 5.82 -13.00 0.17
C GLN A 83 5.10 -11.65 0.20
N PHE A 84 3.82 -11.70 0.45
CA PHE A 84 3.00 -10.57 0.82
C PHE A 84 2.47 -10.81 2.23
N ASN A 85 2.93 -10.01 3.22
CA ASN A 85 2.61 -10.19 4.62
C ASN A 85 1.72 -9.06 5.12
N PHE A 86 0.65 -9.41 5.84
CA PHE A 86 -0.13 -8.52 6.66
C PHE A 86 -0.01 -8.95 8.12
N ASP A 87 0.46 -8.06 8.98
CA ASP A 87 0.46 -8.23 10.42
C ASP A 87 -0.39 -7.12 11.03
N VAL A 88 -1.51 -7.50 11.65
CA VAL A 88 -2.51 -6.57 12.17
C VAL A 88 -2.69 -6.82 13.65
N GLY A 89 -2.16 -5.92 14.46
CA GLY A 89 -2.17 -6.06 15.93
C GLY A 89 -3.55 -5.88 16.61
N SER A 90 -4.59 -5.50 15.87
CA SER A 90 -5.96 -5.35 16.37
C SER A 90 -6.95 -5.89 15.35
N ASP A 91 -7.87 -5.08 14.85
CA ASP A 91 -8.94 -5.53 13.97
C ASP A 91 -8.56 -5.41 12.50
N TRP A 92 -8.90 -6.41 11.72
CA TRP A 92 -8.91 -6.34 10.27
C TRP A 92 -10.35 -6.32 9.76
N ASN A 93 -10.77 -5.21 9.17
CA ASN A 93 -12.09 -5.03 8.60
C ASN A 93 -11.99 -5.00 7.07
N MET A 94 -12.76 -5.87 6.40
CA MET A 94 -12.88 -5.91 4.95
C MET A 94 -14.34 -5.78 4.55
N ASN A 95 -14.68 -4.79 3.72
CA ASN A 95 -16.00 -4.62 3.15
C ASN A 95 -15.89 -4.64 1.62
N VAL A 96 -16.55 -5.61 0.97
CA VAL A 96 -16.51 -5.81 -0.47
C VAL A 96 -17.92 -5.66 -1.02
N GLY A 97 -18.20 -4.56 -1.73
CA GLY A 97 -19.51 -4.29 -2.32
C GLY A 97 -19.84 -5.13 -3.56
N GLY A 98 -18.89 -5.85 -4.10
CA GLY A 98 -19.06 -6.76 -5.25
C GLY A 98 -18.58 -8.17 -4.92
N ASN A 99 -17.86 -8.79 -5.84
CA ASN A 99 -17.35 -10.14 -5.66
C ASN A 99 -16.03 -10.16 -4.89
N TYR A 100 -15.89 -11.10 -3.98
CA TYR A 100 -14.64 -11.46 -3.36
C TYR A 100 -14.14 -12.81 -3.92
N ASN A 101 -13.00 -12.83 -4.59
CA ASN A 101 -12.40 -14.03 -5.17
C ASN A 101 -11.06 -14.33 -4.51
N LEU A 102 -10.90 -15.53 -3.99
CA LEU A 102 -9.66 -16.06 -3.46
C LEU A 102 -9.26 -17.30 -4.26
N ASN A 103 -8.07 -17.28 -4.87
CA ASN A 103 -7.51 -18.42 -5.58
C ASN A 103 -6.15 -18.79 -4.97
N VAL A 104 -6.05 -19.93 -4.35
CA VAL A 104 -4.85 -20.46 -3.70
C VAL A 104 -4.44 -21.74 -4.39
N GLN A 105 -3.29 -21.75 -5.06
CA GLN A 105 -2.78 -22.95 -5.75
C GLN A 105 -2.16 -23.98 -4.78
N GLY A 106 -1.73 -23.54 -3.61
CA GLY A 106 -1.21 -24.37 -2.55
C GLY A 106 -2.25 -24.64 -1.46
N SER A 107 -1.84 -24.51 -0.21
CA SER A 107 -2.71 -24.73 0.94
C SER A 107 -3.23 -23.41 1.49
N GLU A 108 -4.48 -23.39 1.91
CA GLU A 108 -5.05 -22.35 2.75
C GLU A 108 -5.18 -22.88 4.19
N THR A 109 -4.72 -22.12 5.16
CA THR A 109 -4.89 -22.41 6.57
C THR A 109 -5.58 -21.24 7.26
N LYS A 110 -6.65 -21.51 7.98
CA LYS A 110 -7.36 -20.54 8.79
C LYS A 110 -7.43 -21.05 10.22
N THR A 111 -6.82 -20.34 11.15
CA THR A 111 -6.89 -20.64 12.58
C THR A 111 -7.65 -19.52 13.29
N VAL A 112 -8.65 -19.87 14.07
CA VAL A 112 -9.47 -18.96 14.84
C VAL A 112 -9.63 -19.51 16.24
N GLU A 113 -9.13 -18.78 17.24
CA GLU A 113 -9.25 -19.21 18.66
C GLU A 113 -10.67 -19.02 19.22
N GLY A 114 -11.44 -18.12 18.62
CA GLY A 114 -12.84 -17.86 18.98
C GLY A 114 -13.82 -18.52 18.01
N SER A 115 -14.96 -17.89 17.80
CA SER A 115 -16.00 -18.39 16.91
C SER A 115 -15.77 -17.91 15.46
N THR A 116 -16.15 -18.77 14.52
CA THR A 116 -16.30 -18.38 13.11
C THR A 116 -17.77 -18.42 12.75
N THR A 117 -18.29 -17.32 12.19
CA THR A 117 -19.65 -17.27 11.67
C THR A 117 -19.63 -17.06 10.17
N HIS A 118 -20.36 -17.88 9.44
CA HIS A 118 -20.53 -17.77 8.00
C HIS A 118 -22.02 -17.65 7.67
N ASN A 119 -22.45 -16.43 7.31
CA ASN A 119 -23.85 -16.16 6.92
C ASN A 119 -23.92 -15.93 5.42
N THR A 120 -24.83 -16.61 4.77
CA THR A 120 -25.12 -16.45 3.34
C THR A 120 -26.60 -16.50 3.09
N THR A 121 -27.11 -15.64 2.21
CA THR A 121 -28.51 -15.67 1.77
C THR A 121 -28.74 -16.63 0.61
N GLY A 122 -27.67 -17.01 -0.07
CA GLY A 122 -27.70 -18.00 -1.16
C GLY A 122 -27.20 -19.36 -0.71
N SER A 123 -26.72 -20.16 -1.64
CA SER A 123 -26.14 -21.47 -1.35
C SER A 123 -24.67 -21.36 -0.97
N THR A 124 -24.27 -22.14 0.02
CA THR A 124 -22.85 -22.39 0.33
C THR A 124 -22.47 -23.78 -0.19
N THR A 125 -21.41 -23.86 -0.99
CA THR A 125 -20.90 -25.13 -1.50
C THR A 125 -19.50 -25.36 -1.01
N ILE A 126 -19.27 -26.47 -0.31
CA ILE A 126 -17.96 -26.91 0.14
C ILE A 126 -17.68 -28.25 -0.54
N ARG A 127 -16.54 -28.37 -1.21
CA ARG A 127 -16.13 -29.59 -1.90
C ARG A 127 -14.69 -29.95 -1.52
N GLY A 128 -14.44 -31.18 -1.23
CA GLY A 128 -13.12 -31.70 -0.92
C GLY A 128 -13.17 -33.24 -0.99
N SER A 129 -12.01 -33.88 -1.09
CA SER A 129 -11.90 -35.35 -0.97
C SER A 129 -12.29 -35.82 0.41
N THR A 130 -12.03 -35.01 1.43
CA THR A 130 -12.48 -35.23 2.81
C THR A 130 -12.93 -33.88 3.38
N ILE A 131 -14.08 -33.88 4.03
CA ILE A 131 -14.60 -32.77 4.82
C ILE A 131 -14.82 -33.32 6.21
N ASP A 132 -14.01 -32.85 7.16
CA ASP A 132 -14.10 -33.24 8.57
C ASP A 132 -14.75 -32.08 9.34
N LEU A 133 -15.93 -32.34 9.87
CA LEU A 133 -16.69 -31.42 10.71
C LEU A 133 -16.73 -32.05 12.12
N ASN A 134 -15.67 -31.82 12.87
CA ASN A 134 -15.56 -32.36 14.23
C ASN A 134 -16.60 -31.72 15.15
N PRO A 135 -17.46 -32.49 15.84
CA PRO A 135 -18.46 -31.98 16.76
C PRO A 135 -17.89 -31.42 18.05
#